data_e4f540f69538ee616c3f279685e3b41a
#
_entry.id   e4f540f69538ee616c3f279685e3b41a
#
_cell.length_a   1.000
_cell.length_b   1.000
_cell.length_c   1.000
_cell.angle_alpha   90.00
_cell.angle_beta   90.00
_cell.angle_gamma   90.00
#
_symmetry.space_group_name_H-M   'P 1'
#
loop_
_entity.id
_entity.type
_entity.pdbx_description
1 polymer ?
#
loop_
_entity_poly.entity_id
_entity_poly.type
_entity_poly.pdbx_seq_one_letter_code
_entity_poly.pdbx_strand_id
1 'polypeptide(L)'
;MRIGLRGTVAGIVTLVTVLVGGAAAVAAPPGRDAAVPGTAWWTDPVTGRVVVAADDTVTGAALARLTGTVDRLGGHLVREPGVRTRRIAGGDVVFGNAGFRCTVGFNARQALTIFFLTAAHCVGDIGTPVFADPNGLVPIGVVAARDETHDYALVRYTDATIPKPSAVNLYNGTLQPITAVSGGSVGQAVQRSGPVTGVRSGRITALNVTVYFAGGMVTNLIRTTVCAEPGDSGGPLFSGSIGIGMTVGGSGNCTTGGVTYFSQVTRAMSQYGVTVY
;
A
#
# COMPACT_ATOMS: atom_id res chain seq x y z
N MET A 1 -20.32 83.93 -16.17
CA MET A 1 -19.25 83.69 -15.27
C MET A 1 -19.73 82.69 -14.22
N ARG A 2 -19.51 81.40 -14.43
CA ARG A 2 -19.84 80.33 -13.48
C ARG A 2 -18.66 79.42 -13.37
N ILE A 3 -18.10 79.36 -12.16
CA ILE A 3 -16.95 78.61 -11.77
C ILE A 3 -17.45 77.19 -11.34
N GLY A 4 -17.02 76.15 -12.04
CA GLY A 4 -17.35 74.75 -11.67
C GLY A 4 -16.24 74.19 -10.78
N LEU A 5 -16.64 73.77 -9.59
CA LEU A 5 -15.79 73.07 -8.63
C LEU A 5 -15.71 71.57 -9.06
N ARG A 6 -14.51 71.08 -9.37
CA ARG A 6 -14.27 69.62 -9.56
C ARG A 6 -13.87 69.03 -8.22
N GLY A 7 -14.76 68.22 -7.68
CA GLY A 7 -14.45 67.38 -6.51
C GLY A 7 -13.74 66.08 -6.94
N THR A 8 -12.52 65.90 -6.45
CA THR A 8 -11.77 64.64 -6.56
C THR A 8 -12.19 63.69 -5.45
N VAL A 9 -12.81 62.57 -5.80
CA VAL A 9 -13.07 61.46 -4.89
C VAL A 9 -11.84 60.57 -4.85
N ALA A 10 -11.14 60.56 -3.72
CA ALA A 10 -10.06 59.62 -3.47
C ALA A 10 -10.67 58.28 -3.02
N GLY A 11 -10.63 57.26 -3.88
CA GLY A 11 -10.99 55.90 -3.56
C GLY A 11 -9.91 55.24 -2.72
N ILE A 12 -10.24 54.85 -1.50
CA ILE A 12 -9.39 54.03 -0.65
C ILE A 12 -9.47 52.59 -1.18
N VAL A 13 -8.40 52.13 -1.80
CA VAL A 13 -8.23 50.69 -2.15
C VAL A 13 -7.72 49.98 -0.92
N THR A 14 -8.59 49.27 -0.25
CA THR A 14 -8.19 48.35 0.85
C THR A 14 -7.58 47.11 0.24
N LEU A 15 -6.27 46.99 0.37
CA LEU A 15 -5.52 45.80 -0.06
C LEU A 15 -5.80 44.66 0.96
N VAL A 16 -6.66 43.73 0.60
CA VAL A 16 -6.86 42.48 1.37
C VAL A 16 -5.67 41.56 1.07
N THR A 17 -4.71 41.54 1.96
CA THR A 17 -3.64 40.54 1.94
C THR A 17 -4.22 39.19 2.34
N VAL A 18 -4.49 38.33 1.36
CA VAL A 18 -4.77 36.91 1.59
C VAL A 18 -3.45 36.27 2.01
N LEU A 19 -3.29 36.01 3.30
CA LEU A 19 -2.25 35.11 3.80
C LEU A 19 -2.55 33.71 3.25
N VAL A 20 -1.87 33.36 2.17
CA VAL A 20 -1.79 31.95 1.71
C VAL A 20 -1.01 31.22 2.80
N GLY A 21 -1.72 30.44 3.61
CA GLY A 21 -1.13 29.56 4.61
C GLY A 21 -0.11 28.65 3.93
N GLY A 22 1.16 28.88 4.20
CA GLY A 22 2.24 28.00 3.74
C GLY A 22 1.96 26.60 4.28
N ALA A 23 1.95 25.59 3.40
CA ALA A 23 1.95 24.20 3.82
C ALA A 23 3.08 24.00 4.82
N ALA A 24 2.75 23.57 6.04
CA ALA A 24 3.77 23.27 7.05
C ALA A 24 4.73 22.24 6.45
N ALA A 25 5.99 22.59 6.35
CA ALA A 25 7.01 21.70 5.86
C ALA A 25 7.01 20.48 6.80
N VAL A 26 6.73 19.30 6.24
CA VAL A 26 6.87 18.04 6.98
C VAL A 26 8.31 17.99 7.45
N ALA A 27 8.55 17.98 8.76
CA ALA A 27 9.88 17.87 9.32
C ALA A 27 10.50 16.58 8.78
N ALA A 28 11.46 16.72 7.86
CA ALA A 28 12.29 15.59 7.47
C ALA A 28 12.98 15.08 8.74
N PRO A 29 13.02 13.76 8.98
CA PRO A 29 13.75 13.24 10.12
C PRO A 29 15.19 13.76 10.05
N PRO A 30 15.73 14.28 11.16
CA PRO A 30 17.12 14.73 11.19
C PRO A 30 18.00 13.53 10.87
N GLY A 31 18.91 13.67 9.95
CA GLY A 31 19.85 12.75 9.33
C GLY A 31 19.96 11.30 9.86
N ARG A 32 20.74 10.44 9.26
CA ARG A 32 20.87 9.00 9.60
C ARG A 32 21.08 8.70 11.09
N ASP A 33 21.66 9.64 11.85
CA ASP A 33 21.95 9.48 13.30
C ASP A 33 20.70 9.53 14.19
N ALA A 34 19.57 10.00 13.68
CA ALA A 34 18.28 10.02 14.39
C ALA A 34 17.32 8.90 13.96
N ALA A 35 17.71 8.05 13.00
CA ALA A 35 16.93 6.89 12.58
C ALA A 35 17.03 5.78 13.63
N VAL A 36 16.27 5.91 14.72
CA VAL A 36 16.14 4.88 15.76
C VAL A 36 14.96 3.99 15.39
N PRO A 37 15.14 2.67 15.15
CA PRO A 37 14.02 1.75 14.98
C PRO A 37 13.04 1.86 16.15
N GLY A 38 11.74 1.69 15.88
CA GLY A 38 10.70 1.86 16.89
C GLY A 38 10.24 3.31 17.12
N THR A 39 10.66 4.26 16.25
CA THR A 39 10.25 5.67 16.35
C THR A 39 9.34 6.11 15.20
N ALA A 40 8.49 7.10 15.46
CA ALA A 40 7.75 7.86 14.45
C ALA A 40 7.93 9.36 14.69
N TRP A 41 7.99 10.12 13.60
CA TRP A 41 8.30 11.55 13.61
C TRP A 41 7.23 12.32 12.84
N TRP A 42 6.71 13.40 13.40
CA TRP A 42 5.81 14.32 12.70
C TRP A 42 5.91 15.73 13.27
N THR A 43 5.36 16.69 12.55
CA THR A 43 5.13 18.04 13.06
C THR A 43 3.69 18.14 13.55
N ASP A 44 3.51 18.53 14.81
CA ASP A 44 2.19 18.79 15.36
C ASP A 44 1.54 19.96 14.61
N PRO A 45 0.36 19.75 13.99
CA PRO A 45 -0.25 20.77 13.12
C PRO A 45 -0.77 21.99 13.87
N VAL A 46 -0.93 21.91 15.20
CA VAL A 46 -1.42 23.02 16.03
C VAL A 46 -0.28 23.85 16.57
N THR A 47 0.77 23.19 17.07
CA THR A 47 1.89 23.86 17.76
C THR A 47 3.09 24.11 16.84
N GLY A 48 3.16 23.46 15.66
CA GLY A 48 4.31 23.50 14.76
C GLY A 48 5.56 22.79 15.31
N ARG A 49 5.47 22.13 16.46
CA ARG A 49 6.61 21.45 17.09
C ARG A 49 6.81 20.05 16.53
N VAL A 50 8.06 19.61 16.51
CA VAL A 50 8.39 18.22 16.20
C VAL A 50 7.91 17.33 17.34
N VAL A 51 7.15 16.29 17.02
CA VAL A 51 6.77 15.22 17.95
C VAL A 51 7.44 13.94 17.52
N VAL A 52 7.98 13.22 18.48
CA VAL A 52 8.61 11.92 18.26
C VAL A 52 7.97 10.90 19.17
N ALA A 53 7.37 9.87 18.59
CA ALA A 53 6.89 8.74 19.37
C ALA A 53 7.94 7.62 19.37
N ALA A 54 8.17 7.02 20.52
CA ALA A 54 9.07 5.90 20.72
C ALA A 54 8.32 4.74 21.37
N ASP A 55 8.40 3.55 20.78
CA ASP A 55 7.78 2.33 21.29
C ASP A 55 8.62 1.68 22.40
N ASP A 56 8.16 0.52 22.91
CA ASP A 56 8.80 -0.18 24.03
C ASP A 56 10.19 -0.76 23.69
N THR A 57 10.55 -0.89 22.41
CA THR A 57 11.89 -1.36 22.00
C THR A 57 12.96 -0.30 22.15
N VAL A 58 12.55 0.99 22.16
CA VAL A 58 13.49 2.11 22.28
C VAL A 58 13.84 2.32 23.77
N THR A 59 14.97 1.78 24.19
CA THR A 59 15.42 1.81 25.61
C THR A 59 16.90 2.19 25.71
N GLY A 60 17.40 2.34 26.92
CA GLY A 60 18.82 2.55 27.22
C GLY A 60 19.48 3.67 26.44
N ALA A 61 20.64 3.42 25.87
CA ALA A 61 21.41 4.41 25.13
C ALA A 61 20.70 4.95 23.88
N ALA A 62 19.84 4.16 23.23
CA ALA A 62 19.05 4.60 22.08
C ALA A 62 18.01 5.65 22.51
N LEU A 63 17.30 5.41 23.62
CA LEU A 63 16.35 6.36 24.18
C LEU A 63 17.03 7.65 24.63
N ALA A 64 18.18 7.56 25.30
CA ALA A 64 18.93 8.73 25.75
C ALA A 64 19.39 9.63 24.57
N ARG A 65 19.92 9.02 23.51
CA ARG A 65 20.29 9.75 22.27
C ARG A 65 19.06 10.40 21.62
N LEU A 66 17.96 9.67 21.53
CA LEU A 66 16.70 10.18 20.96
C LEU A 66 16.20 11.38 21.74
N THR A 67 16.13 11.29 23.08
CA THR A 67 15.70 12.39 23.96
C THR A 67 16.56 13.63 23.73
N GLY A 68 17.89 13.49 23.77
CA GLY A 68 18.78 14.63 23.52
C GLY A 68 18.65 15.23 22.12
N THR A 69 18.26 14.43 21.11
CA THR A 69 17.98 14.95 19.76
C THR A 69 16.66 15.72 19.72
N VAL A 70 15.61 15.17 20.34
CA VAL A 70 14.28 15.82 20.43
C VAL A 70 14.37 17.16 21.19
N ASP A 71 15.11 17.19 22.29
CA ASP A 71 15.33 18.41 23.08
C ASP A 71 16.04 19.51 22.28
N ARG A 72 17.09 19.16 21.53
CA ARG A 72 17.79 20.12 20.64
C ARG A 72 16.89 20.70 19.56
N LEU A 73 15.89 19.94 19.11
CA LEU A 73 14.91 20.39 18.11
C LEU A 73 13.73 21.15 18.74
N GLY A 74 13.72 21.36 20.06
CA GLY A 74 12.57 21.92 20.77
C GLY A 74 11.29 21.07 20.61
N GLY A 75 11.47 19.78 20.36
CA GLY A 75 10.40 18.83 20.11
C GLY A 75 9.76 18.28 21.37
N HIS A 76 8.93 17.25 21.19
CA HIS A 76 8.28 16.52 22.27
C HIS A 76 8.42 15.01 22.03
N LEU A 77 8.90 14.27 23.05
CA LEU A 77 9.01 12.82 23.02
C LEU A 77 7.78 12.18 23.70
N VAL A 78 7.10 11.30 23.01
CA VAL A 78 5.95 10.52 23.50
C VAL A 78 6.36 9.04 23.58
N ARG A 79 6.00 8.37 24.68
CA ARG A 79 6.10 6.91 24.78
C ARG A 79 4.80 6.28 24.31
N GLU A 80 4.89 5.36 23.37
CA GLU A 80 3.75 4.56 22.91
C GLU A 80 3.96 3.10 23.31
N PRO A 81 2.97 2.48 23.97
CA PRO A 81 3.08 1.08 24.36
C PRO A 81 3.08 0.14 23.18
N GLY A 82 3.74 -1.03 23.34
CA GLY A 82 3.85 -2.06 22.32
C GLY A 82 5.11 -1.91 21.45
N VAL A 83 5.17 -2.64 20.36
CA VAL A 83 6.31 -2.68 19.44
C VAL A 83 5.83 -2.30 18.03
N ARG A 84 6.46 -1.31 17.43
CA ARG A 84 6.21 -0.94 16.03
C ARG A 84 6.83 -1.97 15.12
N THR A 85 6.05 -2.95 14.75
CA THR A 85 6.46 -3.94 13.77
C THR A 85 5.88 -3.57 12.40
N ARG A 86 6.77 -3.50 11.40
CA ARG A 86 6.32 -3.54 10.01
C ARG A 86 5.77 -4.95 9.78
N ARG A 87 4.52 -5.09 9.45
CA ARG A 87 3.94 -6.34 8.96
C ARG A 87 3.69 -6.22 7.46
N ILE A 88 3.65 -7.34 6.76
CA ILE A 88 3.27 -7.40 5.34
C ILE A 88 2.14 -8.42 5.20
N ALA A 89 0.96 -7.93 4.86
CA ALA A 89 -0.25 -8.71 4.62
C ALA A 89 -0.74 -8.52 3.18
N GLY A 90 -1.65 -9.34 2.72
CA GLY A 90 -2.37 -9.10 1.47
C GLY A 90 -3.01 -7.72 1.48
N GLY A 91 -2.95 -7.01 0.37
CA GLY A 91 -3.42 -5.63 0.28
C GLY A 91 -2.36 -4.57 0.59
N ASP A 92 -1.23 -4.91 1.22
CA ASP A 92 -0.16 -3.95 1.49
C ASP A 92 0.64 -3.62 0.23
N VAL A 93 1.16 -2.39 0.17
CA VAL A 93 1.95 -1.90 -0.96
C VAL A 93 3.31 -2.59 -1.03
N VAL A 94 3.71 -2.92 -2.25
CA VAL A 94 5.07 -3.33 -2.61
C VAL A 94 5.51 -2.59 -3.88
N PHE A 95 6.82 -2.55 -4.09
CA PHE A 95 7.40 -1.92 -5.26
C PHE A 95 8.26 -2.95 -6.00
N GLY A 96 7.92 -3.16 -7.25
CA GLY A 96 8.68 -3.99 -8.18
C GLY A 96 9.85 -3.25 -8.80
N ASN A 97 10.35 -3.77 -9.90
CA ASN A 97 11.42 -3.14 -10.67
C ASN A 97 11.02 -1.73 -11.13
N ALA A 98 11.97 -0.79 -11.12
CA ALA A 98 11.78 0.61 -11.51
C ALA A 98 10.76 1.40 -10.66
N GLY A 99 10.48 0.99 -9.40
CA GLY A 99 9.58 1.73 -8.50
C GLY A 99 8.10 1.57 -8.82
N PHE A 100 7.71 0.60 -9.65
CA PHE A 100 6.32 0.30 -9.94
C PHE A 100 5.57 -0.09 -8.66
N ARG A 101 4.57 0.72 -8.32
CA ARG A 101 3.68 0.43 -7.18
C ARG A 101 2.76 -0.72 -7.50
N CYS A 102 2.76 -1.71 -6.64
CA CYS A 102 1.87 -2.87 -6.69
C CYS A 102 1.42 -3.28 -5.29
N THR A 103 0.76 -4.41 -5.20
CA THR A 103 0.09 -4.87 -3.99
C THR A 103 0.42 -6.34 -3.73
N VAL A 104 0.65 -6.68 -2.48
CA VAL A 104 0.71 -8.09 -2.02
C VAL A 104 -0.66 -8.72 -2.21
N GLY A 105 -0.72 -9.86 -2.88
CA GLY A 105 -1.94 -10.66 -3.01
C GLY A 105 -2.19 -11.47 -1.73
N PHE A 106 -1.49 -12.57 -1.59
CA PHE A 106 -1.63 -13.46 -0.43
C PHE A 106 -0.27 -13.91 0.06
N ASN A 107 -0.08 -13.91 1.37
CA ASN A 107 1.01 -14.62 1.99
C ASN A 107 0.74 -16.13 1.91
N ALA A 108 1.75 -16.88 1.56
CA ALA A 108 1.69 -18.32 1.39
C ALA A 108 2.99 -18.97 1.92
N ARG A 109 2.94 -20.26 2.16
CA ARG A 109 4.13 -21.04 2.60
C ARG A 109 4.31 -22.32 1.81
N GLN A 110 5.56 -22.75 1.72
CA GLN A 110 5.96 -24.10 1.35
C GLN A 110 6.92 -24.60 2.43
N ALA A 111 6.51 -25.60 3.19
CA ALA A 111 7.21 -26.02 4.41
C ALA A 111 7.45 -24.82 5.36
N LEU A 112 8.72 -24.49 5.64
CA LEU A 112 9.12 -23.37 6.50
C LEU A 112 9.42 -22.07 5.73
N THR A 113 9.38 -22.11 4.40
CA THR A 113 9.67 -20.94 3.59
C THR A 113 8.39 -20.14 3.33
N ILE A 114 8.46 -18.84 3.59
CA ILE A 114 7.33 -17.91 3.40
C ILE A 114 7.52 -17.13 2.11
N PHE A 115 6.42 -16.99 1.40
CA PHE A 115 6.29 -16.29 0.13
C PHE A 115 5.09 -15.34 0.17
N PHE A 116 5.00 -14.50 -0.83
CA PHE A 116 3.74 -13.88 -1.21
C PHE A 116 3.48 -14.04 -2.71
N LEU A 117 2.21 -14.03 -3.06
CA LEU A 117 1.72 -13.97 -4.42
C LEU A 117 1.39 -12.52 -4.78
N THR A 118 1.65 -12.13 -6.03
CA THR A 118 1.28 -10.84 -6.62
C THR A 118 1.07 -11.01 -8.13
N ALA A 119 0.78 -9.96 -8.88
CA ALA A 119 0.71 -10.03 -10.35
C ALA A 119 2.11 -10.14 -10.97
N ALA A 120 2.22 -10.83 -12.12
CA ALA A 120 3.50 -10.99 -12.81
C ALA A 120 4.00 -9.67 -13.41
N HIS A 121 3.09 -8.83 -13.93
CA HIS A 121 3.45 -7.51 -14.46
C HIS A 121 3.97 -6.54 -13.37
N CYS A 122 3.80 -6.85 -12.10
CA CYS A 122 4.27 -6.07 -10.96
C CYS A 122 5.77 -6.24 -10.67
N VAL A 123 6.37 -7.31 -11.12
CA VAL A 123 7.73 -7.71 -10.74
C VAL A 123 8.60 -7.93 -11.97
N GLY A 124 9.91 -7.85 -11.78
CA GLY A 124 10.88 -8.17 -12.81
C GLY A 124 11.09 -9.68 -12.99
N ASP A 125 12.19 -10.04 -13.63
CA ASP A 125 12.58 -11.43 -13.87
C ASP A 125 12.88 -12.18 -12.57
N ILE A 126 12.91 -13.53 -12.66
CA ILE A 126 13.27 -14.39 -11.53
C ILE A 126 14.65 -13.97 -10.99
N GLY A 127 14.74 -13.84 -9.67
CA GLY A 127 15.92 -13.36 -8.96
C GLY A 127 15.95 -11.84 -8.71
N THR A 128 15.07 -11.05 -9.33
CA THR A 128 15.02 -9.60 -9.06
C THR A 128 14.42 -9.29 -7.68
N PRO A 129 14.91 -8.25 -6.99
CA PRO A 129 14.38 -7.87 -5.69
C PRO A 129 13.02 -7.16 -5.80
N VAL A 130 12.21 -7.32 -4.75
CA VAL A 130 10.97 -6.57 -4.51
C VAL A 130 11.13 -5.78 -3.21
N PHE A 131 10.62 -4.56 -3.18
CA PHE A 131 10.91 -3.58 -2.15
C PHE A 131 9.65 -3.15 -1.39
N ALA A 132 9.86 -2.67 -0.16
CA ALA A 132 8.81 -2.05 0.64
C ALA A 132 8.73 -0.52 0.48
N ASP A 133 9.60 0.07 -0.31
CA ASP A 133 9.67 1.52 -0.56
C ASP A 133 9.92 1.84 -2.04
N PRO A 134 9.47 3.01 -2.53
CA PRO A 134 9.56 3.35 -3.94
C PRO A 134 10.98 3.65 -4.44
N ASN A 135 11.93 3.85 -3.52
CA ASN A 135 13.32 4.17 -3.86
C ASN A 135 14.22 2.93 -3.95
N GLY A 136 13.65 1.73 -3.69
CA GLY A 136 14.41 0.46 -3.73
C GLY A 136 15.44 0.32 -2.62
N LEU A 137 15.23 0.95 -1.47
CA LEU A 137 16.18 0.92 -0.36
C LEU A 137 15.92 -0.20 0.66
N VAL A 138 14.69 -0.73 0.69
CA VAL A 138 14.27 -1.75 1.66
C VAL A 138 13.78 -3.00 0.92
N PRO A 139 14.70 -3.90 0.53
CA PRO A 139 14.32 -5.16 -0.10
C PRO A 139 13.60 -6.05 0.91
N ILE A 140 12.47 -6.65 0.49
CA ILE A 140 11.67 -7.56 1.31
C ILE A 140 11.63 -8.98 0.76
N GLY A 141 11.96 -9.17 -0.49
CA GLY A 141 11.94 -10.47 -1.13
C GLY A 141 12.58 -10.46 -2.51
N VAL A 142 12.64 -11.64 -3.11
CA VAL A 142 13.11 -11.87 -4.47
C VAL A 142 12.08 -12.68 -5.26
N VAL A 143 11.91 -12.38 -6.53
CA VAL A 143 11.03 -13.13 -7.43
C VAL A 143 11.53 -14.56 -7.55
N ALA A 144 10.72 -15.53 -7.11
CA ALA A 144 11.04 -16.95 -7.15
C ALA A 144 10.48 -17.65 -8.39
N ALA A 145 9.30 -17.20 -8.86
CA ALA A 145 8.65 -17.70 -10.06
C ALA A 145 7.66 -16.65 -10.60
N ARG A 146 7.37 -16.72 -11.90
CA ARG A 146 6.35 -15.88 -12.56
C ARG A 146 5.69 -16.62 -13.70
N ASP A 147 4.44 -16.26 -13.97
CA ASP A 147 3.64 -16.77 -15.09
C ASP A 147 2.94 -15.58 -15.78
N GLU A 148 3.43 -15.19 -16.94
CA GLU A 148 2.88 -14.06 -17.72
C GLU A 148 1.56 -14.40 -18.41
N THR A 149 1.35 -15.69 -18.74
CA THR A 149 0.13 -16.15 -19.41
C THR A 149 -1.11 -15.97 -18.51
N HIS A 150 -0.92 -16.08 -17.21
CA HIS A 150 -1.99 -15.97 -16.22
C HIS A 150 -1.81 -14.77 -15.27
N ASP A 151 -0.73 -14.02 -15.43
CA ASP A 151 -0.36 -12.81 -14.70
C ASP A 151 -0.31 -13.00 -13.19
N TYR A 152 0.51 -13.95 -12.71
CA TYR A 152 0.84 -14.06 -11.30
C TYR A 152 2.32 -14.41 -11.08
N ALA A 153 2.85 -13.98 -9.94
CA ALA A 153 4.22 -14.24 -9.53
C ALA A 153 4.28 -14.69 -8.07
N LEU A 154 5.31 -15.48 -7.76
CA LEU A 154 5.68 -15.89 -6.43
C LEU A 154 6.96 -15.16 -6.01
N VAL A 155 6.92 -14.47 -4.87
CA VAL A 155 8.06 -13.76 -4.31
C VAL A 155 8.43 -14.41 -2.98
N ARG A 156 9.69 -14.84 -2.86
CA ARG A 156 10.22 -15.40 -1.61
C ARG A 156 10.70 -14.25 -0.72
N TYR A 157 10.20 -14.19 0.51
CA TYR A 157 10.68 -13.23 1.49
C TYR A 157 12.15 -13.47 1.85
N THR A 158 12.92 -12.40 1.98
CA THR A 158 14.33 -12.41 2.39
C THR A 158 14.53 -11.96 3.83
N ASP A 159 13.61 -11.17 4.38
CA ASP A 159 13.64 -10.74 5.77
C ASP A 159 12.75 -11.64 6.63
N ALA A 160 13.36 -12.46 7.50
CA ALA A 160 12.64 -13.35 8.41
C ALA A 160 11.95 -12.61 9.56
N THR A 161 12.38 -11.39 9.87
CA THR A 161 11.94 -10.65 11.07
C THR A 161 10.59 -9.94 10.90
N ILE A 162 10.22 -9.61 9.66
CA ILE A 162 8.94 -8.96 9.37
C ILE A 162 7.80 -9.98 9.55
N PRO A 163 6.78 -9.71 10.38
CA PRO A 163 5.58 -10.55 10.46
C PRO A 163 4.82 -10.59 9.13
N LYS A 164 4.45 -11.79 8.71
CA LYS A 164 3.80 -12.07 7.41
C LYS A 164 2.51 -12.88 7.63
N PRO A 165 1.49 -12.31 8.30
CA PRO A 165 0.27 -13.07 8.59
C PRO A 165 -0.42 -13.53 7.31
N SER A 166 -1.02 -14.74 7.34
CA SER A 166 -1.93 -15.20 6.29
C SER A 166 -3.25 -14.43 6.40
N ALA A 167 -3.23 -13.16 6.02
CA ALA A 167 -4.35 -12.24 6.21
C ALA A 167 -4.32 -11.12 5.17
N VAL A 168 -5.43 -10.39 5.05
CA VAL A 168 -5.62 -9.21 4.17
C VAL A 168 -5.84 -7.98 5.03
N ASN A 169 -5.14 -6.89 4.72
CA ASN A 169 -5.30 -5.58 5.33
C ASN A 169 -6.64 -4.95 4.89
N LEU A 170 -7.50 -4.63 5.85
CA LEU A 170 -8.80 -4.00 5.57
C LEU A 170 -8.75 -2.47 5.55
N TYR A 171 -7.59 -1.85 5.76
CA TYR A 171 -7.41 -0.39 5.79
C TYR A 171 -8.29 0.35 6.84
N ASN A 172 -8.79 -0.38 7.83
CA ASN A 172 -9.55 0.14 8.98
C ASN A 172 -8.86 -0.17 10.32
N GLY A 173 -7.58 -0.54 10.27
CA GLY A 173 -6.80 -0.96 11.43
C GLY A 173 -6.86 -2.46 11.73
N THR A 174 -7.72 -3.24 11.02
CA THR A 174 -7.87 -4.68 11.23
C THR A 174 -7.34 -5.49 10.04
N LEU A 175 -7.13 -6.78 10.27
CA LEU A 175 -6.79 -7.78 9.26
C LEU A 175 -7.91 -8.82 9.15
N GLN A 176 -8.20 -9.24 7.91
CA GLN A 176 -9.05 -10.40 7.63
C GLN A 176 -8.16 -11.63 7.47
N PRO A 177 -8.21 -12.62 8.38
CA PRO A 177 -7.49 -13.88 8.21
C PRO A 177 -7.94 -14.60 6.95
N ILE A 178 -6.98 -15.20 6.23
CA ILE A 178 -7.24 -16.04 5.06
C ILE A 178 -6.79 -17.46 5.39
N THR A 179 -7.75 -18.37 5.50
CA THR A 179 -7.53 -19.75 5.97
C THR A 179 -7.72 -20.79 4.87
N ALA A 180 -8.31 -20.39 3.74
CA ALA A 180 -8.51 -21.26 2.58
C ALA A 180 -8.52 -20.45 1.28
N VAL A 181 -8.50 -21.16 0.15
CA VAL A 181 -8.65 -20.57 -1.19
C VAL A 181 -9.71 -21.29 -2.00
N SER A 182 -10.34 -20.58 -2.93
CA SER A 182 -11.39 -21.11 -3.82
C SER A 182 -11.28 -20.44 -5.19
N GLY A 183 -11.76 -21.10 -6.24
CA GLY A 183 -11.91 -20.52 -7.58
C GLY A 183 -13.08 -19.53 -7.70
N GLY A 184 -13.89 -19.41 -6.67
CA GLY A 184 -15.11 -18.61 -6.67
C GLY A 184 -16.24 -19.18 -7.53
N SER A 185 -17.38 -18.50 -7.53
CA SER A 185 -18.54 -18.83 -8.38
C SER A 185 -19.23 -17.56 -8.88
N VAL A 186 -19.87 -17.64 -10.05
CA VAL A 186 -20.62 -16.51 -10.62
C VAL A 186 -21.74 -16.11 -9.67
N GLY A 187 -21.90 -14.80 -9.44
CA GLY A 187 -22.85 -14.23 -8.48
C GLY A 187 -22.30 -14.07 -7.05
N GLN A 188 -21.18 -14.72 -6.72
CA GLN A 188 -20.58 -14.64 -5.38
C GLN A 188 -20.19 -13.19 -5.04
N ALA A 189 -20.56 -12.73 -3.83
CA ALA A 189 -20.13 -11.48 -3.28
C ALA A 189 -18.65 -11.57 -2.88
N VAL A 190 -17.85 -10.57 -3.27
CA VAL A 190 -16.41 -10.53 -3.07
C VAL A 190 -15.97 -9.13 -2.67
N GLN A 191 -14.80 -9.08 -2.06
CA GLN A 191 -14.08 -7.85 -1.72
C GLN A 191 -12.67 -7.89 -2.30
N ARG A 192 -12.13 -6.73 -2.60
CA ARG A 192 -10.72 -6.54 -2.97
C ARG A 192 -10.08 -5.55 -2.00
N SER A 193 -8.81 -5.73 -1.69
CA SER A 193 -8.03 -4.79 -0.91
C SER A 193 -6.80 -4.30 -1.69
N GLY A 194 -6.46 -3.02 -1.54
CA GLY A 194 -5.25 -2.44 -2.14
C GLY A 194 -4.96 -1.02 -1.64
N PRO A 195 -3.71 -0.56 -1.79
CA PRO A 195 -3.20 0.66 -1.15
C PRO A 195 -3.74 1.96 -1.75
N VAL A 196 -4.31 1.91 -2.96
CA VAL A 196 -4.81 3.11 -3.63
C VAL A 196 -6.26 3.38 -3.27
N THR A 197 -7.10 2.36 -3.27
CA THR A 197 -8.54 2.55 -3.10
C THR A 197 -9.11 1.88 -1.84
N GLY A 198 -8.25 1.29 -1.01
CA GLY A 198 -8.68 0.55 0.18
C GLY A 198 -9.47 -0.71 -0.17
N VAL A 199 -10.49 -1.03 0.62
CA VAL A 199 -11.37 -2.17 0.37
C VAL A 199 -12.54 -1.76 -0.54
N ARG A 200 -12.78 -2.55 -1.58
CA ARG A 200 -13.91 -2.39 -2.50
C ARG A 200 -14.67 -3.71 -2.62
N SER A 201 -15.99 -3.61 -2.74
CA SER A 201 -16.88 -4.76 -2.82
C SER A 201 -17.54 -4.87 -4.20
N GLY A 202 -17.95 -6.08 -4.55
CA GLY A 202 -18.68 -6.36 -5.79
C GLY A 202 -19.06 -7.82 -5.90
N ARG A 203 -19.24 -8.30 -7.13
CA ARG A 203 -19.63 -9.70 -7.41
C ARG A 203 -18.80 -10.26 -8.57
N ILE A 204 -18.56 -11.56 -8.54
CA ILE A 204 -18.04 -12.31 -9.69
C ILE A 204 -19.13 -12.37 -10.77
N THR A 205 -18.77 -12.00 -12.00
CA THR A 205 -19.70 -11.98 -13.14
C THR A 205 -19.38 -13.02 -14.21
N ALA A 206 -18.11 -13.46 -14.29
CA ALA A 206 -17.70 -14.54 -15.16
C ALA A 206 -16.39 -15.18 -14.66
N LEU A 207 -16.16 -16.43 -15.05
CA LEU A 207 -14.95 -17.20 -14.81
C LEU A 207 -14.32 -17.61 -16.15
N ASN A 208 -13.03 -17.97 -16.11
CA ASN A 208 -12.26 -18.43 -17.26
C ASN A 208 -12.25 -17.43 -18.44
N VAL A 209 -12.18 -16.14 -18.10
CA VAL A 209 -12.18 -15.06 -19.08
C VAL A 209 -10.79 -14.89 -19.66
N THR A 210 -10.69 -14.64 -20.98
CA THR A 210 -9.48 -14.21 -21.66
C THR A 210 -9.58 -12.72 -21.96
N VAL A 211 -8.54 -11.97 -21.62
CA VAL A 211 -8.47 -10.52 -21.86
C VAL A 211 -7.21 -10.18 -22.64
N TYR A 212 -7.36 -9.34 -23.65
CA TYR A 212 -6.27 -8.76 -24.43
C TYR A 212 -5.96 -7.37 -23.89
N PHE A 213 -4.88 -7.26 -23.12
CA PHE A 213 -4.33 -5.98 -22.67
C PHE A 213 -3.32 -5.44 -23.69
N ALA A 214 -2.93 -4.17 -23.56
CA ALA A 214 -1.87 -3.60 -24.39
C ALA A 214 -0.53 -4.35 -24.26
N GLY A 215 -0.28 -4.97 -23.09
CA GLY A 215 0.92 -5.78 -22.80
C GLY A 215 0.84 -7.25 -23.22
N GLY A 216 -0.29 -7.71 -23.76
CA GLY A 216 -0.47 -9.11 -24.14
C GLY A 216 -1.79 -9.72 -23.69
N MET A 217 -1.96 -11.00 -24.00
CA MET A 217 -3.15 -11.78 -23.64
C MET A 217 -2.96 -12.46 -22.29
N VAL A 218 -3.96 -12.32 -21.41
CA VAL A 218 -4.02 -13.03 -20.13
C VAL A 218 -5.27 -13.91 -20.08
N THR A 219 -5.12 -15.15 -19.64
CA THR A 219 -6.17 -16.17 -19.72
C THR A 219 -6.61 -16.68 -18.35
N ASN A 220 -7.75 -17.36 -18.31
CA ASN A 220 -8.33 -17.98 -17.11
C ASN A 220 -8.62 -16.99 -15.97
N LEU A 221 -9.02 -15.78 -16.31
CA LEU A 221 -9.32 -14.72 -15.36
C LEU A 221 -10.73 -14.83 -14.79
N ILE A 222 -10.89 -14.27 -13.59
CA ILE A 222 -12.17 -14.00 -12.92
C ILE A 222 -12.56 -12.56 -13.26
N ARG A 223 -13.76 -12.34 -13.79
CA ARG A 223 -14.33 -11.01 -14.04
C ARG A 223 -15.28 -10.62 -12.91
N THR A 224 -15.19 -9.39 -12.44
CA THR A 224 -16.00 -8.87 -11.35
C THR A 224 -16.55 -7.48 -11.65
N THR A 225 -17.49 -7.00 -10.80
CA THR A 225 -17.94 -5.62 -10.74
C THR A 225 -17.15 -4.78 -9.71
N VAL A 226 -16.12 -5.34 -9.10
CA VAL A 226 -15.25 -4.60 -8.19
C VAL A 226 -14.39 -3.63 -9.00
N CYS A 227 -14.25 -2.39 -8.55
CA CYS A 227 -13.33 -1.43 -9.16
C CYS A 227 -11.91 -1.58 -8.62
N ALA A 228 -10.92 -1.15 -9.41
CA ALA A 228 -9.52 -1.03 -9.02
C ALA A 228 -8.88 0.15 -9.75
N GLU A 229 -7.81 0.69 -9.17
CA GLU A 229 -7.01 1.78 -9.74
C GLU A 229 -5.54 1.33 -9.92
N PRO A 230 -4.77 2.01 -10.77
CA PRO A 230 -3.34 1.74 -10.91
C PRO A 230 -2.60 1.76 -9.58
N GLY A 231 -1.89 0.67 -9.26
CA GLY A 231 -1.23 0.44 -7.98
C GLY A 231 -1.95 -0.56 -7.07
N ASP A 232 -3.24 -0.87 -7.34
CA ASP A 232 -3.96 -1.98 -6.69
C ASP A 232 -3.63 -3.35 -7.33
N SER A 233 -2.88 -3.37 -8.44
CA SER A 233 -2.42 -4.57 -9.16
C SER A 233 -1.74 -5.57 -8.21
N GLY A 234 -2.05 -6.86 -8.36
CA GLY A 234 -1.58 -7.92 -7.48
C GLY A 234 -2.42 -8.11 -6.22
N GLY A 235 -3.21 -7.09 -5.81
CA GLY A 235 -4.00 -7.11 -4.59
C GLY A 235 -5.05 -8.22 -4.51
N PRO A 236 -5.40 -8.69 -3.29
CA PRO A 236 -6.23 -9.86 -3.08
C PRO A 236 -7.70 -9.60 -3.35
N LEU A 237 -8.34 -10.53 -4.05
CA LEU A 237 -9.79 -10.73 -4.12
C LEU A 237 -10.17 -11.84 -3.13
N PHE A 238 -11.13 -11.60 -2.25
CA PHE A 238 -11.50 -12.53 -1.19
C PHE A 238 -12.99 -12.44 -0.84
N SER A 239 -13.49 -13.44 -0.10
CA SER A 239 -14.82 -13.47 0.49
C SER A 239 -14.72 -14.07 1.89
N GLY A 240 -14.91 -13.24 2.94
CA GLY A 240 -14.60 -13.63 4.30
C GLY A 240 -13.17 -14.13 4.43
N SER A 241 -12.95 -15.34 4.92
CA SER A 241 -11.64 -15.97 5.10
C SER A 241 -11.14 -16.76 3.88
N ILE A 242 -11.81 -16.65 2.74
CA ILE A 242 -11.50 -17.40 1.52
C ILE A 242 -10.82 -16.48 0.50
N GLY A 243 -9.56 -16.75 0.15
CA GLY A 243 -8.85 -16.13 -0.96
C GLY A 243 -9.36 -16.64 -2.31
N ILE A 244 -9.52 -15.75 -3.31
CA ILE A 244 -10.14 -16.10 -4.59
C ILE A 244 -9.22 -15.75 -5.77
N GLY A 245 -8.63 -14.55 -5.79
CA GLY A 245 -7.81 -14.12 -6.92
C GLY A 245 -6.90 -12.95 -6.59
N MET A 246 -6.11 -12.52 -7.57
CA MET A 246 -5.21 -11.37 -7.50
C MET A 246 -5.49 -10.41 -8.64
N THR A 247 -5.51 -9.11 -8.35
CA THR A 247 -5.84 -8.05 -9.31
C THR A 247 -4.87 -8.02 -10.48
N VAL A 248 -5.39 -8.17 -11.69
CA VAL A 248 -4.62 -8.06 -12.95
C VAL A 248 -4.79 -6.67 -13.56
N GLY A 249 -6.01 -6.28 -13.80
CA GLY A 249 -6.35 -5.02 -14.44
C GLY A 249 -7.83 -4.93 -14.75
N GLY A 250 -8.26 -3.85 -15.39
CA GLY A 250 -9.67 -3.68 -15.67
C GLY A 250 -9.98 -2.46 -16.52
N SER A 251 -11.24 -2.04 -16.48
CA SER A 251 -11.74 -0.82 -17.13
C SER A 251 -12.66 -0.06 -16.18
N GLY A 252 -12.81 1.25 -16.43
CA GLY A 252 -13.53 2.15 -15.51
C GLY A 252 -12.65 2.59 -14.36
N ASN A 253 -13.27 3.06 -13.27
CA ASN A 253 -12.58 3.57 -12.08
C ASN A 253 -13.46 3.40 -10.83
N CYS A 254 -12.93 3.75 -9.64
CA CYS A 254 -13.68 3.62 -8.40
C CYS A 254 -14.62 4.80 -8.09
N THR A 255 -14.67 5.81 -8.95
CA THR A 255 -15.63 6.94 -8.85
C THR A 255 -16.92 6.67 -9.62
N THR A 256 -16.81 6.17 -10.84
CA THR A 256 -17.96 5.94 -11.75
C THR A 256 -18.33 4.47 -11.88
N GLY A 257 -17.59 3.59 -11.26
CA GLY A 257 -17.71 2.14 -11.37
C GLY A 257 -16.74 1.55 -12.38
N GLY A 258 -16.42 0.27 -12.20
CA GLY A 258 -15.45 -0.42 -13.03
C GLY A 258 -15.67 -1.93 -13.08
N VAL A 259 -14.96 -2.55 -13.99
CA VAL A 259 -14.82 -3.99 -14.14
C VAL A 259 -13.37 -4.34 -13.94
N THR A 260 -13.10 -5.26 -13.02
CA THR A 260 -11.73 -5.72 -12.76
C THR A 260 -11.63 -7.23 -13.00
N TYR A 261 -10.50 -7.63 -13.54
CA TYR A 261 -10.12 -9.02 -13.79
C TYR A 261 -9.06 -9.46 -12.79
N PHE A 262 -9.17 -10.70 -12.35
CA PHE A 262 -8.29 -11.28 -11.35
C PHE A 262 -7.75 -12.63 -11.84
N SER A 263 -6.46 -12.88 -11.63
CA SER A 263 -5.89 -14.22 -11.77
C SER A 263 -6.33 -15.11 -10.62
N GLN A 264 -6.51 -16.41 -10.90
CA GLN A 264 -7.01 -17.37 -9.92
C GLN A 264 -5.92 -17.76 -8.91
N VAL A 265 -6.15 -17.50 -7.62
CA VAL A 265 -5.18 -17.85 -6.56
C VAL A 265 -4.99 -19.36 -6.42
N THR A 266 -6.04 -20.16 -6.63
CA THR A 266 -5.96 -21.63 -6.58
C THR A 266 -4.99 -22.18 -7.61
N ARG A 267 -5.00 -21.60 -8.82
CA ARG A 267 -4.09 -21.99 -9.90
C ARG A 267 -2.64 -21.64 -9.53
N ALA A 268 -2.39 -20.40 -9.09
CA ALA A 268 -1.05 -19.96 -8.69
C ALA A 268 -0.49 -20.82 -7.54
N MET A 269 -1.31 -21.10 -6.52
CA MET A 269 -0.89 -21.93 -5.38
C MET A 269 -0.60 -23.37 -5.79
N SER A 270 -1.43 -23.96 -6.64
CA SER A 270 -1.21 -25.32 -7.15
C SER A 270 0.07 -25.40 -8.00
N GLN A 271 0.27 -24.43 -8.90
CA GLN A 271 1.44 -24.40 -9.78
C GLN A 271 2.75 -24.27 -9.00
N TYR A 272 2.76 -23.46 -7.95
CA TYR A 272 3.97 -23.19 -7.15
C TYR A 272 4.11 -24.08 -5.92
N GLY A 273 3.15 -24.95 -5.64
CA GLY A 273 3.17 -25.85 -4.49
C GLY A 273 3.16 -25.13 -3.14
N VAL A 274 2.45 -24.00 -3.04
CA VAL A 274 2.33 -23.17 -1.83
C VAL A 274 0.89 -23.18 -1.31
N THR A 275 0.72 -22.91 -0.01
CA THR A 275 -0.60 -22.85 0.66
C THR A 275 -0.69 -21.62 1.56
N VAL A 276 -1.91 -21.13 1.81
CA VAL A 276 -2.19 -20.23 2.95
C VAL A 276 -1.96 -20.95 4.28
N TYR A 277 -1.81 -20.26 5.40
CA TYR A 277 -1.48 -20.84 6.70
C TYR A 277 -2.11 -20.08 7.87
#